data_fb0fdc4afc4976d3777322d621e1d288
#
_entry.id   fb0fdc4afc4976d3777322d621e1d288
#
_cell.length_a   1.000
_cell.length_b   1.000
_cell.length_c   1.000
_cell.angle_alpha   90.00
_cell.angle_beta   90.00
_cell.angle_gamma   90.00
#
_symmetry.space_group_name_H-M   'P 1'
#
loop_
_entity.id
_entity.type
_entity.pdbx_description
1 polymer ?
#
loop_
_entity_poly.entity_id
_entity_poly.type
_entity_poly.pdbx_seq_one_letter_code
_entity_poly.pdbx_strand_id
1 'polypeptide(L)'
;MPDFERQFMVDCDASGAGFGVVLHQGVGPLAFFSRPFAARHIKLAAYERELIGLVQAVRHWRPYLWGRRFLVRTDHYSLKFLLDQRPSTVPQHQWISKLFGFDFTVE
;
A
#
# COMPACT_ATOMS: atom_id res chain seq x y z
N MET A 1 -5.67 -3.65 20.43
CA MET A 1 -6.89 -3.88 19.65
C MET A 1 -7.18 -2.67 18.78
N PRO A 2 -7.51 -2.87 17.50
CA PRO A 2 -7.91 -1.73 16.68
C PRO A 2 -9.27 -1.20 17.11
N ASP A 3 -9.44 0.10 16.95
CA ASP A 3 -10.73 0.78 17.15
C ASP A 3 -11.40 0.96 15.80
N PHE A 4 -12.43 0.19 15.51
CA PHE A 4 -13.08 0.21 14.20
C PHE A 4 -13.89 1.48 13.92
N GLU A 5 -14.03 2.36 14.92
CA GLU A 5 -14.64 3.68 14.71
C GLU A 5 -13.62 4.73 14.25
N ARG A 6 -12.32 4.46 14.39
CA ARG A 6 -11.25 5.37 13.99
C ARG A 6 -10.71 4.97 12.61
N GLN A 7 -10.23 5.96 11.88
CA GLN A 7 -9.68 5.73 10.55
C GLN A 7 -8.36 4.95 10.63
N PHE A 8 -8.23 3.92 9.81
CA PHE A 8 -6.95 3.24 9.63
C PHE A 8 -6.04 4.03 8.70
N MET A 9 -4.75 3.95 8.97
CA MET A 9 -3.71 4.52 8.14
C MET A 9 -2.72 3.43 7.75
N VAL A 10 -2.27 3.48 6.50
CA VAL A 10 -1.32 2.52 5.93
C VAL A 10 -0.12 3.31 5.43
N ASP A 11 1.01 3.17 6.11
CA ASP A 11 2.25 3.88 5.78
C ASP A 11 3.19 2.93 5.04
N CYS A 12 3.63 3.34 3.86
CA CYS A 12 4.45 2.53 2.99
C CYS A 12 5.89 3.04 2.95
N ASP A 13 6.84 2.12 2.99
CA ASP A 13 8.25 2.39 2.76
C ASP A 13 8.88 1.21 2.03
N ALA A 14 9.75 1.48 1.07
CA ALA A 14 10.43 0.45 0.30
C ALA A 14 11.93 0.74 0.24
N SER A 15 12.71 -0.32 0.34
CA SER A 15 14.16 -0.28 0.13
C SER A 15 14.51 -1.01 -1.16
N GLY A 16 15.80 -1.10 -1.48
CA GLY A 16 16.26 -1.79 -2.68
C GLY A 16 15.92 -3.28 -2.68
N ALA A 17 15.85 -3.92 -1.51
CA ALA A 17 15.67 -5.37 -1.39
C ALA A 17 14.28 -5.80 -0.93
N GLY A 18 13.50 -4.90 -0.33
CA GLY A 18 12.20 -5.26 0.19
C GLY A 18 11.34 -4.06 0.52
N PHE A 19 10.20 -4.29 1.14
CA PHE A 19 9.30 -3.23 1.55
C PHE A 19 8.78 -3.48 2.96
N GLY A 20 8.39 -2.38 3.61
CA GLY A 20 7.70 -2.43 4.90
C GLY A 20 6.46 -1.58 4.86
N VAL A 21 5.38 -2.05 5.46
CA VAL A 21 4.12 -1.34 5.55
C VAL A 21 3.62 -1.41 6.98
N VAL A 22 3.18 -0.28 7.51
CA VAL A 22 2.69 -0.19 8.88
C VAL A 22 1.21 0.15 8.86
N LEU A 23 0.42 -0.62 9.57
CA LEU A 23 -0.99 -0.33 9.82
C LEU A 23 -1.12 0.33 11.18
N HIS A 24 -1.75 1.51 11.23
CA HIS A 24 -1.94 2.22 12.48
C HIS A 24 -3.19 3.10 12.46
N GLN A 25 -3.47 3.72 13.60
CA GLN A 25 -4.60 4.65 13.76
C GLN A 25 -4.16 5.94 14.44
N GLY A 26 -2.88 6.30 14.31
CA GLY A 26 -2.34 7.54 14.85
C GLY A 26 -1.75 7.47 16.24
N VAL A 27 -1.96 6.39 16.98
CA VAL A 27 -1.49 6.25 18.36
C VAL A 27 -0.24 5.37 18.46
N GLY A 28 -0.01 4.54 17.48
CA GLY A 28 1.12 3.63 17.44
C GLY A 28 0.81 2.51 16.45
N PRO A 29 1.82 1.73 16.08
CA PRO A 29 1.60 0.68 15.09
C PRO A 29 0.69 -0.41 15.65
N LEU A 30 -0.28 -0.84 14.84
CA LEU A 30 -1.12 -1.98 15.14
C LEU A 30 -0.53 -3.26 14.55
N ALA A 31 0.09 -3.16 13.37
CA ALA A 31 0.66 -4.30 12.68
C ALA A 31 1.72 -3.85 11.69
N PHE A 32 2.65 -4.74 11.39
CA PHE A 32 3.68 -4.56 10.39
C PHE A 32 3.54 -5.64 9.33
N PHE A 33 3.83 -5.28 8.09
CA PHE A 33 3.92 -6.22 7.00
C PHE A 33 5.20 -5.90 6.22
N SER A 34 6.13 -6.85 6.16
CA SER A 34 7.35 -6.67 5.41
C SER A 34 7.71 -7.95 4.69
N ARG A 35 8.24 -7.82 3.49
CA ARG A 35 8.70 -8.95 2.69
C ARG A 35 9.84 -8.52 1.78
N PRO A 36 10.77 -9.43 1.46
CA PRO A 36 11.72 -9.17 0.39
C PRO A 36 10.99 -9.19 -0.95
N PHE A 37 11.50 -8.42 -1.90
CA PHE A 37 10.97 -8.48 -3.26
C PHE A 37 11.41 -9.77 -3.95
N ALA A 38 10.55 -10.32 -4.80
CA ALA A 38 10.95 -11.36 -5.73
C ALA A 38 12.03 -10.81 -6.67
N ALA A 39 12.94 -11.67 -7.13
CA ALA A 39 14.05 -11.25 -8.00
C ALA A 39 13.54 -10.46 -9.21
N ARG A 40 12.41 -10.87 -9.80
CA ARG A 40 11.82 -10.18 -10.95
C ARG A 40 11.35 -8.76 -10.64
N HIS A 41 11.07 -8.44 -9.38
CA HIS A 41 10.57 -7.13 -8.98
C HIS A 41 11.70 -6.14 -8.64
N ILE A 42 12.90 -6.63 -8.34
CA ILE A 42 14.01 -5.76 -7.93
C ILE A 42 14.40 -4.79 -9.04
N LYS A 43 14.20 -5.18 -10.30
CA LYS A 43 14.53 -4.35 -11.47
C LYS A 43 13.47 -3.29 -11.78
N LEU A 44 12.36 -3.29 -11.08
CA LEU A 44 11.31 -2.28 -11.28
C LEU A 44 11.73 -0.95 -10.68
N ALA A 45 11.09 0.12 -11.13
CA ALA A 45 11.26 1.43 -10.51
C ALA A 45 10.81 1.40 -9.05
N ALA A 46 11.39 2.27 -8.23
CA ALA A 46 11.10 2.28 -6.79
C ALA A 46 9.61 2.42 -6.49
N TYR A 47 8.90 3.30 -7.22
CA TYR A 47 7.47 3.49 -6.98
C TYR A 47 6.64 2.25 -7.34
N GLU A 48 7.09 1.49 -8.34
CA GLU A 48 6.42 0.25 -8.72
C GLU A 48 6.61 -0.82 -7.65
N ARG A 49 7.81 -0.89 -7.05
CA ARG A 49 8.07 -1.80 -5.93
C ARG A 49 7.23 -1.43 -4.71
N GLU A 50 7.09 -0.15 -4.41
CA GLU A 50 6.20 0.30 -3.32
C GLU A 50 4.75 -0.06 -3.60
N LEU A 51 4.30 0.08 -4.86
CA LEU A 51 2.95 -0.30 -5.24
C LEU A 51 2.68 -1.79 -4.98
N ILE A 52 3.63 -2.64 -5.35
CA ILE A 52 3.52 -4.09 -5.10
C ILE A 52 3.41 -4.36 -3.60
N GLY A 53 4.25 -3.71 -2.80
CA GLY A 53 4.22 -3.85 -1.35
C GLY A 53 2.90 -3.39 -0.75
N LEU A 54 2.40 -2.24 -1.20
CA LEU A 54 1.12 -1.71 -0.76
C LEU A 54 -0.03 -2.67 -1.08
N VAL A 55 -0.08 -3.17 -2.31
CA VAL A 55 -1.14 -4.11 -2.72
C VAL A 55 -1.13 -5.36 -1.86
N GLN A 56 0.04 -5.94 -1.63
CA GLN A 56 0.16 -7.15 -0.82
C GLN A 56 -0.26 -6.89 0.63
N ALA A 57 0.13 -5.75 1.21
CA ALA A 57 -0.22 -5.42 2.57
C ALA A 57 -1.72 -5.15 2.74
N VAL A 58 -2.31 -4.38 1.83
CA VAL A 58 -3.75 -4.08 1.87
C VAL A 58 -4.57 -5.36 1.77
N ARG A 59 -4.19 -6.28 0.91
CA ARG A 59 -4.88 -7.56 0.79
C ARG A 59 -4.67 -8.43 2.02
N HIS A 60 -3.49 -8.38 2.63
CA HIS A 60 -3.21 -9.08 3.87
C HIS A 60 -4.09 -8.58 5.02
N TRP A 61 -4.33 -7.26 5.08
CA TRP A 61 -5.15 -6.64 6.11
C TRP A 61 -6.59 -6.42 5.69
N ARG A 62 -7.06 -7.13 4.67
CA ARG A 62 -8.45 -7.02 4.21
C ARG A 62 -9.48 -7.10 5.34
N PRO A 63 -9.35 -7.98 6.36
CA PRO A 63 -10.32 -8.02 7.45
C PRO A 63 -10.50 -6.71 8.20
N TYR A 64 -9.46 -5.86 8.20
CA TYR A 64 -9.52 -4.54 8.86
C TYR A 64 -9.93 -3.42 7.90
N LEU A 65 -9.54 -3.50 6.64
CA LEU A 65 -9.64 -2.38 5.70
C LEU A 65 -10.85 -2.45 4.79
N TRP A 66 -11.37 -3.64 4.53
CA TRP A 66 -12.49 -3.81 3.60
C TRP A 66 -13.75 -3.15 4.15
N GLY A 67 -14.41 -2.35 3.30
CA GLY A 67 -15.63 -1.67 3.70
C GLY A 67 -15.42 -0.41 4.53
N ARG A 68 -14.18 0.02 4.71
CA ARG A 68 -13.83 1.23 5.47
C ARG A 68 -12.98 2.15 4.62
N ARG A 69 -13.15 3.45 4.82
CA ARG A 69 -12.22 4.42 4.22
C ARG A 69 -10.96 4.47 5.06
N PHE A 70 -9.81 4.28 4.41
CA PHE A 70 -8.52 4.36 5.06
C PHE A 70 -7.59 5.28 4.28
N LEU A 71 -6.52 5.71 4.94
CA LEU A 71 -5.55 6.64 4.39
C LEU A 71 -4.27 5.88 4.05
N VAL A 72 -3.80 6.04 2.82
CA VAL A 72 -2.49 5.53 2.40
C VAL A 72 -1.51 6.68 2.41
N ARG A 73 -0.39 6.52 3.11
CA ARG A 73 0.66 7.53 3.17
C ARG A 73 1.95 6.96 2.61
N THR A 74 2.60 7.75 1.77
CA THR A 74 3.87 7.41 1.16
C THR A 74 4.66 8.67 0.91
N ASP A 75 5.98 8.60 1.10
CA ASP A 75 6.89 9.68 0.74
C ASP A 75 7.23 9.68 -0.75
N HIS A 76 6.84 8.64 -1.46
CA HIS A 76 7.19 8.49 -2.87
C HIS A 76 6.16 9.20 -3.75
N TYR A 77 6.55 10.35 -4.28
CA TYR A 77 5.66 11.20 -5.08
C TYR A 77 5.08 10.46 -6.31
N SER A 78 5.90 9.66 -6.97
CA SER A 78 5.46 8.91 -8.15
C SER A 78 4.38 7.88 -7.82
N LEU A 79 4.48 7.23 -6.67
CA LEU A 79 3.45 6.29 -6.23
C LEU A 79 2.15 7.03 -5.92
N LYS A 80 2.24 8.17 -5.23
CA LYS A 80 1.10 9.02 -4.94
C LYS A 80 0.37 9.43 -6.23
N PHE A 81 1.14 9.88 -7.22
CA PHE A 81 0.60 10.27 -8.52
C PHE A 81 -0.09 9.07 -9.21
N LEU A 82 0.56 7.91 -9.19
CA LEU A 82 0.03 6.71 -9.84
C LEU A 82 -1.30 6.26 -9.22
N LEU A 83 -1.42 6.34 -7.90
CA LEU A 83 -2.65 5.93 -7.22
C LEU A 83 -3.81 6.91 -7.46
N ASP A 84 -3.49 8.20 -7.70
CA ASP A 84 -4.50 9.22 -7.99
C ASP A 84 -4.93 9.21 -9.45
N GLN A 85 -4.14 8.63 -10.34
CA GLN A 85 -4.37 8.63 -11.78
C GLN A 85 -4.64 7.22 -12.27
N ARG A 86 -5.20 7.10 -13.46
CA ARG A 86 -5.33 5.80 -14.12
C ARG A 86 -3.95 5.35 -14.61
N PRO A 87 -3.57 4.10 -14.34
CA PRO A 87 -2.28 3.60 -14.81
C PRO A 87 -2.24 3.56 -16.34
N SER A 88 -1.07 3.87 -16.90
CA SER A 88 -0.85 3.91 -18.33
C SER A 88 -0.22 2.64 -18.88
N THR A 89 0.29 1.76 -18.04
CA THR A 89 0.96 0.52 -18.44
C THR A 89 0.21 -0.71 -17.94
N VAL A 90 0.34 -1.82 -18.67
CA VAL A 90 -0.30 -3.07 -18.28
C VAL A 90 0.15 -3.57 -16.91
N PRO A 91 1.46 -3.58 -16.57
CA PRO A 91 1.87 -4.01 -15.24
C PRO A 91 1.27 -3.18 -14.11
N GLN A 92 1.23 -1.85 -14.28
CA GLN A 92 0.60 -0.96 -13.30
C GLN A 92 -0.88 -1.27 -13.15
N HIS A 93 -1.55 -1.51 -14.27
CA HIS A 93 -2.98 -1.84 -14.27
C HIS A 93 -3.26 -3.13 -13.52
N GLN A 94 -2.42 -4.14 -13.69
CA GLN A 94 -2.57 -5.40 -12.99
C GLN A 94 -2.50 -5.23 -11.46
N TRP A 95 -1.56 -4.40 -10.98
CA TRP A 95 -1.42 -4.20 -9.54
C TRP A 95 -2.54 -3.34 -8.97
N ILE A 96 -2.87 -2.23 -9.62
CA ILE A 96 -3.91 -1.33 -9.14
C ILE A 96 -5.28 -2.00 -9.15
N SER A 97 -5.55 -2.86 -10.13
CA SER A 97 -6.84 -3.55 -10.19
C SER A 97 -7.10 -4.40 -8.95
N LYS A 98 -6.06 -4.85 -8.26
CA LYS A 98 -6.19 -5.62 -7.02
C LYS A 98 -6.63 -4.77 -5.84
N LEU A 99 -6.63 -3.45 -5.98
CA LEU A 99 -7.14 -2.51 -4.97
C LEU A 99 -8.61 -2.13 -5.21
N PHE A 100 -9.23 -2.63 -6.26
CA PHE A 100 -10.64 -2.37 -6.53
C PHE A 100 -11.51 -2.88 -5.38
N GLY A 101 -12.48 -2.07 -4.99
CA GLY A 101 -13.35 -2.36 -3.88
C GLY A 101 -12.85 -1.83 -2.54
N PHE A 102 -11.56 -1.51 -2.44
CA PHE A 102 -11.03 -0.80 -1.28
C PHE A 102 -11.26 0.70 -1.44
N ASP A 103 -11.67 1.35 -0.36
CA ASP A 103 -11.97 2.79 -0.34
C ASP A 103 -10.85 3.51 0.40
N PHE A 104 -9.93 4.13 -0.33
CA PHE A 104 -8.78 4.80 0.28
C PHE A 104 -8.52 6.15 -0.37
N THR A 105 -7.86 7.02 0.39
CA THR A 105 -7.29 8.26 -0.11
C THR A 105 -5.78 8.23 0.08
N VAL A 106 -5.05 8.99 -0.75
CA VAL A 106 -3.58 9.03 -0.72
C VAL A 106 -3.13 10.39 -0.23
N GLU A 107 -2.19 10.37 0.68
CA GLU A 107 -1.61 11.59 1.24
C GLU A 107 -0.11 11.69 0.95
#